data_30af7446e243eadc714c7f5cb330b97b
#
_entry.id   30af7446e243eadc714c7f5cb330b97b
#
_cell.length_a   1.000
_cell.length_b   1.000
_cell.length_c   1.000
_cell.angle_alpha   90.00
_cell.angle_beta   90.00
_cell.angle_gamma   90.00
#
_symmetry.space_group_name_H-M   'P 1'
#
loop_
_entity.id
_entity.type
_entity.pdbx_description
1 polymer ?
#
loop_
_entity_poly.entity_id
_entity_poly.type
_entity_poly.pdbx_seq_one_letter_code
_entity_poly.pdbx_strand_id
1 'polypeptide(L)'
;ASVWAEKNAGAVWFSTYTRNLQHQIDGELDRLHSDPVRKSRKVVIRKGRENYLCLLNLEEATRTLAMAPQYGTAIGLMARWAQATRDGDMMGGDFPAWLTDLLGRGRTLGLADRRGECIYSACSHYHKCYIEKSIRMARRAEIVIANHALVMIQAALGGIDDTHLPTRYVFDEGHHIFDAADGAFSAHLSGAETAELRRWLTGAEGRRSGRARG
;
A
#
# COMPACT_ATOMS: atom_id res chain seq x y z
N ALA A 1 15.05 16.40 11.50
CA ALA A 1 13.99 16.33 10.47
C ALA A 1 12.93 17.41 10.71
N SER A 2 12.27 17.46 11.87
CA SER A 2 11.22 18.45 12.14
C SER A 2 11.70 19.90 11.96
N VAL A 3 12.86 20.25 12.53
CA VAL A 3 13.46 21.58 12.37
C VAL A 3 13.79 21.90 10.92
N TRP A 4 14.21 20.90 10.17
CA TRP A 4 14.50 21.07 8.75
C TRP A 4 13.22 21.26 7.93
N ALA A 5 12.19 20.47 8.18
CA ALA A 5 10.90 20.55 7.49
C ALA A 5 10.21 21.90 7.74
N GLU A 6 10.36 22.47 8.95
CA GLU A 6 9.85 23.81 9.28
C GLU A 6 10.57 24.94 8.53
N LYS A 7 11.87 24.79 8.29
CA LYS A 7 12.70 25.84 7.67
C LYS A 7 12.75 25.78 6.15
N ASN A 8 12.39 24.64 5.55
CA ASN A 8 12.55 24.40 4.13
C ASN A 8 11.26 23.80 3.55
N ALA A 9 10.87 24.23 2.37
CA ALA A 9 9.76 23.65 1.66
C ALA A 9 10.02 22.17 1.28
N GLY A 10 9.01 21.32 1.45
CA GLY A 10 9.01 19.93 1.06
C GLY A 10 9.23 18.95 2.21
N ALA A 11 8.79 17.71 2.00
CA ALA A 11 8.82 16.64 2.99
C ALA A 11 10.23 16.10 3.23
N VAL A 12 10.49 15.71 4.49
CA VAL A 12 11.62 14.86 4.85
C VAL A 12 11.11 13.42 4.95
N TRP A 13 11.73 12.51 4.24
CA TRP A 13 11.37 11.10 4.26
C TRP A 13 12.27 10.34 5.23
N PHE A 14 11.63 9.72 6.22
CA PHE A 14 12.24 8.74 7.10
C PHE A 14 12.06 7.35 6.51
N SER A 15 13.14 6.72 6.18
CA SER A 15 13.15 5.35 5.70
C SER A 15 13.67 4.42 6.79
N THR A 16 12.88 3.40 7.13
CA THR A 16 13.22 2.39 8.14
C THR A 16 13.18 1.00 7.54
N TYR A 17 13.81 0.04 8.21
CA TYR A 17 13.80 -1.34 7.71
C TYR A 17 12.47 -2.05 7.98
N THR A 18 11.90 -1.91 9.19
CA THR A 18 10.73 -2.68 9.62
C THR A 18 9.52 -1.81 9.91
N ARG A 19 8.34 -2.44 9.91
CA ARG A 19 7.07 -1.79 10.31
C ARG A 19 7.08 -1.39 11.80
N ASN A 20 7.73 -2.18 12.65
CA ASN A 20 7.83 -1.85 14.07
C ASN A 20 8.60 -0.54 14.28
N LEU A 21 9.69 -0.33 13.54
CA LEU A 21 10.44 0.93 13.56
C LEU A 21 9.59 2.11 13.04
N GLN A 22 8.74 1.88 12.02
CA GLN A 22 7.79 2.90 11.58
C GLN A 22 6.85 3.35 12.71
N HIS A 23 6.31 2.38 13.47
CA HIS A 23 5.45 2.68 14.62
C HIS A 23 6.20 3.35 15.77
N GLN A 24 7.45 2.99 16.01
CA GLN A 24 8.27 3.66 17.02
C GLN A 24 8.53 5.12 16.66
N ILE A 25 8.91 5.41 15.42
CA ILE A 25 9.12 6.78 14.94
C ILE A 25 7.80 7.57 15.02
N ASP A 26 6.69 6.96 14.63
CA ASP A 26 5.38 7.59 14.74
C ASP A 26 5.03 7.94 16.19
N GLY A 27 5.29 7.03 17.13
CA GLY A 27 5.11 7.26 18.57
C GLY A 27 6.02 8.36 19.15
N GLU A 28 7.27 8.47 18.68
CA GLU A 28 8.15 9.59 19.06
C GLU A 28 7.63 10.92 18.53
N LEU A 29 7.03 10.92 17.34
CA LEU A 29 6.42 12.12 16.76
C LEU A 29 5.13 12.54 17.50
N ASP A 30 4.45 11.65 18.24
CA ASP A 30 3.37 12.01 19.14
C ASP A 30 3.85 12.93 20.28
N ARG A 31 5.08 12.73 20.76
CA ARG A 31 5.69 13.60 21.77
C ARG A 31 6.01 15.00 21.24
N LEU A 32 6.36 15.09 19.95
CA LEU A 32 6.69 16.37 19.30
C LEU A 32 5.44 17.11 18.82
N HIS A 33 4.39 16.40 18.48
CA HIS A 33 3.12 16.92 17.99
C HIS A 33 1.99 16.48 18.92
N SER A 34 1.77 17.21 20.01
CA SER A 34 0.75 16.90 21.01
C SER A 34 -0.70 17.00 20.50
N ASP A 35 -0.93 17.72 19.39
CA ASP A 35 -2.23 17.81 18.72
C ASP A 35 -2.34 16.74 17.62
N PRO A 36 -3.20 15.71 17.78
CA PRO A 36 -3.38 14.63 16.78
C PRO A 36 -3.85 15.15 15.42
N VAL A 37 -4.65 16.23 15.38
CA VAL A 37 -5.14 16.79 14.13
C VAL A 37 -3.99 17.46 13.38
N ARG A 38 -3.15 18.18 14.08
CA ARG A 38 -1.96 18.82 13.52
C ARG A 38 -0.96 17.75 13.05
N LYS A 39 -0.72 16.69 13.88
CA LYS A 39 0.14 15.57 13.52
C LYS A 39 -0.33 14.92 12.22
N SER A 40 -1.61 14.58 12.11
CA SER A 40 -2.14 13.87 10.93
C SER A 40 -2.03 14.65 9.61
N ARG A 41 -1.86 15.95 9.68
CA ARG A 41 -1.60 16.80 8.49
C ARG A 41 -0.13 16.88 8.13
N LYS A 42 0.76 16.78 9.14
CA LYS A 42 2.20 16.98 8.99
C LYS A 42 2.97 15.67 8.79
N VAL A 43 2.50 14.58 9.38
CA VAL A 43 3.16 13.29 9.40
C VAL A 43 2.30 12.27 8.66
N VAL A 44 2.89 11.56 7.72
CA VAL A 44 2.22 10.51 6.94
C VAL A 44 3.06 9.24 6.94
N ILE A 45 2.45 8.13 7.31
CA ILE A 45 3.06 6.80 7.14
C ILE A 45 2.66 6.27 5.77
N ARG A 46 3.65 5.95 4.95
CA ARG A 46 3.45 5.29 3.67
C ARG A 46 3.92 3.85 3.73
N LYS A 47 3.04 2.96 3.28
CA LYS A 47 3.32 1.52 3.15
C LYS A 47 3.27 1.10 1.69
N GLY A 48 3.78 -0.08 1.39
CA GLY A 48 3.64 -0.70 0.07
C GLY A 48 2.16 -0.95 -0.27
N ARG A 49 1.87 -1.02 -1.56
CA ARG A 49 0.50 -1.17 -2.10
C ARG A 49 -0.20 -2.42 -1.57
N GLU A 50 0.55 -3.48 -1.36
CA GLU A 50 0.11 -4.77 -0.82
C GLU A 50 -0.43 -4.72 0.62
N ASN A 51 -0.27 -3.58 1.29
CA ASN A 51 -0.80 -3.39 2.64
C ASN A 51 -2.19 -2.76 2.64
N TYR A 52 -2.66 -2.25 1.52
CA TYR A 52 -3.93 -1.53 1.43
C TYR A 52 -5.01 -2.34 0.72
N LEU A 53 -6.25 -2.20 1.19
CA LEU A 53 -7.42 -2.72 0.49
C LEU A 53 -7.54 -2.08 -0.89
N CYS A 54 -7.65 -2.91 -1.93
CA CYS A 54 -8.04 -2.48 -3.26
C CYS A 54 -9.57 -2.52 -3.39
N LEU A 55 -10.18 -1.35 -3.59
CA LEU A 55 -11.64 -1.25 -3.74
C LEU A 55 -12.14 -1.93 -5.02
N LEU A 56 -11.33 -1.97 -6.07
CA LEU A 56 -11.65 -2.70 -7.30
C LEU A 56 -11.67 -4.20 -7.07
N ASN A 57 -10.67 -4.74 -6.35
CA ASN A 57 -10.64 -6.17 -6.00
C ASN A 57 -11.82 -6.55 -5.09
N LEU A 58 -12.21 -5.67 -4.17
CA LEU A 58 -13.39 -5.89 -3.35
C LEU A 58 -14.68 -5.88 -4.18
N GLU A 59 -14.82 -4.96 -5.12
CA GLU A 59 -15.95 -4.92 -6.05
C GLU A 59 -16.01 -6.18 -6.92
N GLU A 60 -14.90 -6.60 -7.50
CA GLU A 60 -14.81 -7.85 -8.27
C GLU A 60 -15.18 -9.08 -7.41
N ALA A 61 -14.71 -9.12 -6.16
CA ALA A 61 -15.08 -10.17 -5.22
C ALA A 61 -16.58 -10.19 -4.94
N THR A 62 -17.24 -9.03 -4.82
CA THR A 62 -18.70 -8.96 -4.65
C THR A 62 -19.45 -9.47 -5.88
N ARG A 63 -18.97 -9.16 -7.07
CA ARG A 63 -19.58 -9.64 -8.33
C ARG A 63 -19.49 -11.16 -8.48
N THR A 64 -18.43 -11.77 -7.97
CA THR A 64 -18.25 -13.23 -8.03
C THR A 64 -19.11 -14.00 -7.01
N LEU A 65 -19.74 -13.33 -6.05
CA LEU A 65 -20.58 -13.99 -5.03
C LEU A 65 -21.76 -14.77 -5.61
N ALA A 66 -22.28 -14.39 -6.78
CA ALA A 66 -23.31 -15.14 -7.47
C ALA A 66 -22.87 -16.58 -7.82
N MET A 67 -21.56 -16.78 -8.09
CA MET A 67 -20.97 -18.07 -8.40
C MET A 67 -20.35 -18.78 -7.18
N ALA A 68 -20.09 -18.03 -6.11
CA ALA A 68 -19.41 -18.52 -4.92
C ALA A 68 -20.05 -17.97 -3.62
N PRO A 69 -21.35 -18.29 -3.36
CA PRO A 69 -22.12 -17.72 -2.25
C PRO A 69 -21.54 -18.05 -0.87
N GLN A 70 -20.76 -19.13 -0.75
CA GLN A 70 -20.07 -19.51 0.49
C GLN A 70 -19.09 -18.46 1.01
N TYR A 71 -18.67 -17.50 0.17
CA TYR A 71 -17.78 -16.40 0.56
C TYR A 71 -18.53 -15.13 0.98
N GLY A 72 -19.86 -15.15 0.95
CA GLY A 72 -20.70 -13.99 1.23
C GLY A 72 -20.43 -13.35 2.58
N THR A 73 -20.30 -14.14 3.65
CA THR A 73 -19.98 -13.63 4.99
C THR A 73 -18.62 -12.92 5.02
N ALA A 74 -17.59 -13.53 4.42
CA ALA A 74 -16.26 -12.96 4.42
C ALA A 74 -16.23 -11.63 3.66
N ILE A 75 -16.76 -11.61 2.44
CA ILE A 75 -16.80 -10.40 1.61
C ILE A 75 -17.70 -9.33 2.24
N GLY A 76 -18.84 -9.71 2.86
CA GLY A 76 -19.70 -8.79 3.59
C GLY A 76 -19.01 -8.11 4.77
N LEU A 77 -18.24 -8.85 5.57
CA LEU A 77 -17.44 -8.27 6.66
C LEU A 77 -16.34 -7.34 6.15
N MET A 78 -15.64 -7.71 5.07
CA MET A 78 -14.65 -6.86 4.44
C MET A 78 -15.26 -5.58 3.87
N ALA A 79 -16.44 -5.67 3.24
CA ALA A 79 -17.17 -4.51 2.74
C ALA A 79 -17.63 -3.57 3.86
N ARG A 80 -18.10 -4.15 4.99
CA ARG A 80 -18.47 -3.36 6.17
C ARG A 80 -17.25 -2.63 6.77
N TRP A 81 -16.12 -3.31 6.90
CA TRP A 81 -14.89 -2.67 7.34
C TRP A 81 -14.44 -1.58 6.36
N ALA A 82 -14.50 -1.84 5.04
CA ALA A 82 -14.14 -0.86 4.02
C ALA A 82 -14.96 0.44 4.09
N GLN A 83 -16.21 0.37 4.59
CA GLN A 83 -17.04 1.56 4.82
C GLN A 83 -16.64 2.35 6.07
N ALA A 84 -16.03 1.69 7.05
CA ALA A 84 -15.68 2.29 8.34
C ALA A 84 -14.22 2.76 8.41
N THR A 85 -13.32 2.09 7.69
CA THR A 85 -11.89 2.38 7.76
C THR A 85 -11.55 3.77 7.21
N ARG A 86 -10.54 4.40 7.84
CA ARG A 86 -10.04 5.71 7.43
C ARG A 86 -8.89 5.63 6.43
N ASP A 87 -8.06 4.60 6.54
CA ASP A 87 -6.80 4.46 5.82
C ASP A 87 -6.75 3.23 4.90
N GLY A 88 -7.63 2.25 5.10
CA GLY A 88 -7.66 1.01 4.34
C GLY A 88 -6.44 0.10 4.55
N ASP A 89 -5.67 0.33 5.61
CA ASP A 89 -4.47 -0.44 5.94
C ASP A 89 -4.84 -1.77 6.58
N MET A 90 -4.65 -2.87 5.85
CA MET A 90 -4.95 -4.23 6.31
C MET A 90 -3.82 -4.90 7.11
N MET A 91 -2.68 -4.21 7.27
CA MET A 91 -1.52 -4.74 7.98
C MET A 91 -1.18 -3.93 9.25
N GLY A 92 -2.13 -3.20 9.74
CA GLY A 92 -2.06 -2.31 10.88
C GLY A 92 -3.29 -1.42 10.88
N GLY A 93 -3.18 -0.19 11.35
CA GLY A 93 -4.29 0.75 11.34
C GLY A 93 -5.50 0.24 12.13
N ASP A 94 -6.69 0.43 11.58
CA ASP A 94 -7.97 0.02 12.19
C ASP A 94 -8.45 -1.38 11.74
N PHE A 95 -7.66 -2.12 10.97
CA PHE A 95 -8.02 -3.45 10.50
C PHE A 95 -7.96 -4.47 11.63
N PRO A 96 -9.06 -5.18 11.94
CA PRO A 96 -9.06 -6.20 12.98
C PRO A 96 -8.33 -7.45 12.49
N ALA A 97 -7.09 -7.63 12.94
CA ALA A 97 -6.19 -8.71 12.50
C ALA A 97 -6.81 -10.11 12.62
N TRP A 98 -7.65 -10.34 13.64
CA TRP A 98 -8.37 -11.60 13.84
C TRP A 98 -9.29 -11.98 12.67
N LEU A 99 -9.74 -11.01 11.85
CA LEU A 99 -10.50 -11.32 10.63
C LEU A 99 -9.70 -12.18 9.65
N THR A 100 -8.39 -11.95 9.57
CA THR A 100 -7.52 -12.75 8.71
C THR A 100 -7.43 -14.21 9.16
N ASP A 101 -7.39 -14.43 10.47
CA ASP A 101 -7.36 -15.77 11.04
C ASP A 101 -8.69 -16.49 10.87
N LEU A 102 -9.79 -15.77 11.06
CA LEU A 102 -11.15 -16.31 10.94
C LEU A 102 -11.55 -16.60 9.50
N LEU A 103 -11.30 -15.69 8.58
CA LEU A 103 -11.78 -15.73 7.19
C LEU A 103 -10.76 -16.31 6.20
N GLY A 104 -9.50 -16.38 6.61
CA GLY A 104 -8.36 -16.79 5.79
C GLY A 104 -7.76 -15.64 4.97
N ARG A 105 -6.46 -15.73 4.75
CA ARG A 105 -5.66 -14.69 4.07
C ARG A 105 -6.16 -14.37 2.66
N GLY A 106 -6.60 -15.36 1.90
CA GLY A 106 -7.06 -15.16 0.53
C GLY A 106 -8.33 -14.29 0.42
N ARG A 107 -9.16 -14.30 1.45
CA ARG A 107 -10.43 -13.55 1.50
C ARG A 107 -10.31 -12.20 2.21
N THR A 108 -9.17 -11.93 2.80
CA THR A 108 -8.85 -10.68 3.48
C THR A 108 -7.68 -10.00 2.78
N LEU A 109 -6.45 -10.39 3.09
CA LEU A 109 -5.24 -9.83 2.49
C LEU A 109 -5.14 -10.07 0.97
N GLY A 110 -5.84 -11.09 0.44
CA GLY A 110 -5.97 -11.31 -0.99
C GLY A 110 -6.74 -10.23 -1.75
N LEU A 111 -7.46 -9.35 -1.02
CA LEU A 111 -8.12 -8.17 -1.59
C LEU A 111 -7.20 -6.94 -1.67
N ALA A 112 -5.95 -7.05 -1.26
CA ALA A 112 -4.96 -6.00 -1.44
C ALA A 112 -4.63 -5.77 -2.91
N ASP A 113 -4.09 -4.60 -3.21
CA ASP A 113 -3.52 -4.33 -4.52
C ASP A 113 -2.23 -5.15 -4.72
N ARG A 114 -2.15 -5.85 -5.84
CA ARG A 114 -0.98 -6.63 -6.21
C ARG A 114 -0.16 -5.89 -7.25
N ARG A 115 1.13 -6.19 -7.28
CA ARG A 115 2.05 -5.59 -8.25
C ARG A 115 1.57 -5.87 -9.68
N GLY A 116 1.38 -4.80 -10.46
CA GLY A 116 0.98 -4.89 -11.87
C GLY A 116 -0.53 -5.00 -12.16
N GLU A 117 -1.39 -5.11 -11.14
CA GLU A 117 -2.85 -5.20 -11.36
C GLU A 117 -3.55 -3.83 -11.40
N CYS A 118 -2.93 -2.80 -10.85
CA CYS A 118 -3.54 -1.48 -10.74
C CYS A 118 -3.65 -0.76 -12.10
N ILE A 119 -4.84 -0.30 -12.43
CA ILE A 119 -5.12 0.47 -13.64
C ILE A 119 -5.07 1.99 -13.41
N TYR A 120 -4.56 2.42 -12.25
CA TYR A 120 -4.33 3.83 -11.87
C TYR A 120 -5.54 4.75 -12.12
N SER A 121 -5.36 5.82 -12.86
CA SER A 121 -6.40 6.83 -13.14
C SER A 121 -7.61 6.30 -13.91
N ALA A 122 -7.49 5.15 -14.58
CA ALA A 122 -8.61 4.48 -15.24
C ALA A 122 -9.54 3.73 -14.25
N CYS A 123 -9.13 3.59 -12.97
CA CYS A 123 -9.92 2.92 -11.96
C CYS A 123 -11.13 3.78 -11.55
N SER A 124 -12.33 3.19 -11.54
CA SER A 124 -13.56 3.84 -11.05
C SER A 124 -13.45 4.31 -9.60
N HIS A 125 -12.59 3.66 -8.81
CA HIS A 125 -12.34 3.98 -7.41
C HIS A 125 -11.15 4.93 -7.17
N TYR A 126 -10.52 5.48 -8.23
CA TYR A 126 -9.29 6.27 -8.13
C TYR A 126 -9.37 7.38 -7.08
N HIS A 127 -10.46 8.14 -7.05
CA HIS A 127 -10.63 9.24 -6.10
C HIS A 127 -10.77 8.80 -4.64
N LYS A 128 -11.31 7.59 -4.41
CA LYS A 128 -11.49 6.97 -3.09
C LYS A 128 -10.38 6.00 -2.72
N CYS A 129 -9.43 5.74 -3.62
CA CYS A 129 -8.36 4.78 -3.43
C CYS A 129 -7.48 5.17 -2.24
N TYR A 130 -7.30 4.24 -1.31
CA TYR A 130 -6.48 4.46 -0.10
C TYR A 130 -5.01 4.70 -0.43
N ILE A 131 -4.48 3.99 -1.42
CA ILE A 131 -3.10 4.16 -1.89
C ILE A 131 -2.92 5.56 -2.46
N GLU A 132 -3.78 5.99 -3.36
CA GLU A 132 -3.74 7.32 -3.96
C GLU A 132 -3.96 8.42 -2.92
N LYS A 133 -4.83 8.17 -1.93
CA LYS A 133 -5.00 9.06 -0.79
C LYS A 133 -3.70 9.22 -0.01
N SER A 134 -3.01 8.11 0.29
CA SER A 134 -1.72 8.15 1.01
C SER A 134 -0.64 8.89 0.22
N ILE A 135 -0.60 8.73 -1.12
CA ILE A 135 0.30 9.45 -2.02
C ILE A 135 0.02 10.96 -1.98
N ARG A 136 -1.26 11.35 -2.13
CA ARG A 136 -1.65 12.77 -2.06
C ARG A 136 -1.36 13.40 -0.71
N MET A 137 -1.55 12.68 0.38
CA MET A 137 -1.22 13.14 1.73
C MET A 137 0.30 13.32 1.89
N ALA A 138 1.10 12.36 1.43
CA ALA A 138 2.55 12.42 1.50
C ALA A 138 3.15 13.63 0.74
N ARG A 139 2.53 14.02 -0.38
CA ARG A 139 2.95 15.23 -1.13
C ARG A 139 2.78 16.54 -0.34
N ARG A 140 1.89 16.55 0.66
CA ARG A 140 1.57 17.73 1.49
C ARG A 140 2.15 17.64 2.89
N ALA A 141 2.72 16.51 3.26
CA ALA A 141 3.28 16.27 4.57
C ALA A 141 4.64 16.97 4.74
N GLU A 142 5.00 17.27 5.98
CA GLU A 142 6.34 17.71 6.36
C GLU A 142 7.27 16.52 6.60
N ILE A 143 6.72 15.42 7.12
CA ILE A 143 7.43 14.18 7.43
C ILE A 143 6.67 13.01 6.82
N VAL A 144 7.38 12.18 6.06
CA VAL A 144 6.86 10.93 5.54
C VAL A 144 7.69 9.78 6.10
N ILE A 145 7.02 8.82 6.73
CA ILE A 145 7.66 7.61 7.25
C ILE A 145 7.36 6.48 6.25
N ALA A 146 8.41 5.80 5.77
CA ALA A 146 8.30 4.71 4.81
C ALA A 146 9.29 3.59 5.16
N ASN A 147 9.15 2.40 4.56
CA ASN A 147 10.20 1.39 4.63
C ASN A 147 11.19 1.55 3.47
N HIS A 148 12.39 0.97 3.63
CA HIS A 148 13.44 1.03 2.60
C HIS A 148 12.97 0.48 1.26
N ALA A 149 12.21 -0.62 1.26
CA ALA A 149 11.68 -1.22 0.04
C ALA A 149 10.80 -0.25 -0.76
N LEU A 150 9.89 0.48 -0.08
CA LEU A 150 9.05 1.47 -0.75
C LEU A 150 9.87 2.62 -1.35
N VAL A 151 10.89 3.10 -0.62
CA VAL A 151 11.77 4.17 -1.11
C VAL A 151 12.55 3.70 -2.33
N MET A 152 13.11 2.48 -2.30
CA MET A 152 13.87 1.93 -3.42
C MET A 152 12.97 1.63 -4.63
N ILE A 153 11.75 1.11 -4.42
CA ILE A 153 10.76 0.93 -5.50
C ILE A 153 10.41 2.28 -6.14
N GLN A 154 10.25 3.33 -5.36
CA GLN A 154 10.01 4.67 -5.92
C GLN A 154 11.21 5.17 -6.71
N ALA A 155 12.43 4.96 -6.24
CA ALA A 155 13.64 5.31 -6.96
C ALA A 155 13.74 4.54 -8.29
N ALA A 156 13.37 3.26 -8.29
CA ALA A 156 13.41 2.43 -9.50
C ALA A 156 12.35 2.83 -10.55
N LEU A 157 11.16 3.25 -10.10
CA LEU A 157 10.03 3.56 -10.99
C LEU A 157 9.94 5.03 -11.37
N GLY A 158 10.40 5.95 -10.52
CA GLY A 158 10.19 7.40 -10.63
C GLY A 158 11.38 8.19 -11.18
N GLY A 159 12.46 7.52 -11.58
CA GLY A 159 13.75 8.19 -11.87
C GLY A 159 13.81 9.07 -13.13
N ILE A 160 12.77 9.14 -13.97
CA ILE A 160 12.89 9.79 -15.26
C ILE A 160 12.08 11.08 -15.42
N ASP A 161 10.92 11.23 -14.76
CA ASP A 161 10.04 12.40 -15.05
C ASP A 161 9.27 12.98 -13.84
N ASP A 162 9.48 12.53 -12.61
CA ASP A 162 8.67 13.02 -11.49
C ASP A 162 9.38 14.18 -10.74
N THR A 163 9.05 15.41 -11.12
CA THR A 163 9.46 16.66 -10.41
C THR A 163 8.99 16.71 -8.95
N HIS A 164 8.19 15.74 -8.51
CA HIS A 164 7.64 15.63 -7.16
C HIS A 164 8.34 14.57 -6.30
N LEU A 165 9.45 13.97 -6.78
CA LEU A 165 10.23 13.04 -5.97
C LEU A 165 10.80 13.76 -4.75
N PRO A 166 10.72 13.15 -3.58
CA PRO A 166 11.35 13.70 -2.39
C PRO A 166 12.86 13.75 -2.56
N THR A 167 13.46 14.84 -2.15
CA THR A 167 14.92 15.08 -2.27
C THR A 167 15.64 14.91 -0.94
N ARG A 168 14.93 14.66 0.14
CA ARG A 168 15.48 14.63 1.50
C ARG A 168 15.10 13.33 2.19
N TYR A 169 16.11 12.53 2.47
CA TYR A 169 15.94 11.24 3.10
C TYR A 169 16.79 11.13 4.36
N VAL A 170 16.23 10.50 5.37
CA VAL A 170 16.92 10.02 6.56
C VAL A 170 16.73 8.51 6.58
N PHE A 171 17.80 7.76 6.49
CA PHE A 171 17.78 6.31 6.55
C PHE A 171 18.16 5.84 7.94
N ASP A 172 17.26 5.12 8.58
CA ASP A 172 17.49 4.42 9.83
C ASP A 172 17.88 2.98 9.53
N GLU A 173 18.86 2.43 10.25
CA GLU A 173 19.43 1.10 9.94
C GLU A 173 19.88 0.99 8.47
N GLY A 174 20.65 1.96 8.02
CA GLY A 174 21.04 2.14 6.62
C GLY A 174 21.74 0.96 5.96
N HIS A 175 22.28 0.01 6.74
CA HIS A 175 22.90 -1.22 6.21
C HIS A 175 21.89 -2.13 5.47
N HIS A 176 20.60 -2.03 5.75
CA HIS A 176 19.55 -2.77 5.05
C HIS A 176 19.11 -2.14 3.73
N ILE A 177 19.64 -0.97 3.35
CA ILE A 177 19.29 -0.31 2.09
C ILE A 177 19.73 -1.15 0.89
N PHE A 178 20.87 -1.82 0.98
CA PHE A 178 21.42 -2.63 -0.10
C PHE A 178 20.47 -3.78 -0.45
N ASP A 179 19.97 -4.51 0.55
CA ASP A 179 18.99 -5.60 0.34
C ASP A 179 17.68 -5.06 -0.28
N ALA A 180 17.24 -3.89 0.19
CA ALA A 180 16.05 -3.24 -0.34
C ALA A 180 16.24 -2.78 -1.79
N ALA A 181 17.42 -2.28 -2.14
CA ALA A 181 17.78 -1.90 -3.49
C ALA A 181 17.85 -3.11 -4.41
N ASP A 182 18.53 -4.17 -4.01
CA ASP A 182 18.59 -5.43 -4.76
C ASP A 182 17.19 -5.96 -5.06
N GLY A 183 16.30 -5.97 -4.05
CA GLY A 183 14.90 -6.37 -4.23
C GLY A 183 14.10 -5.47 -5.17
N ALA A 184 14.38 -4.17 -5.21
CA ALA A 184 13.66 -3.21 -6.04
C ALA A 184 14.14 -3.19 -7.50
N PHE A 185 15.44 -3.34 -7.72
CA PHE A 185 16.07 -3.26 -9.04
C PHE A 185 16.28 -4.63 -9.70
N SER A 186 16.10 -5.74 -8.98
CA SER A 186 16.18 -7.07 -9.56
C SER A 186 14.87 -7.48 -10.24
N ALA A 187 14.99 -8.28 -11.30
CA ALA A 187 13.87 -8.97 -11.90
C ALA A 187 13.71 -10.35 -11.26
N HIS A 188 12.58 -10.59 -10.63
CA HIS A 188 12.23 -11.89 -10.06
C HIS A 188 11.07 -12.51 -10.84
N LEU A 189 11.19 -13.79 -11.13
CA LEU A 189 10.09 -14.60 -11.63
C LEU A 189 9.84 -15.74 -10.65
N SER A 190 8.99 -15.46 -9.66
CA SER A 190 8.58 -16.45 -8.67
C SER A 190 7.53 -17.41 -9.25
N GLY A 191 7.34 -18.56 -8.61
CA GLY A 191 6.26 -19.49 -8.99
C GLY A 191 4.88 -18.86 -8.89
N ALA A 192 4.66 -17.92 -7.96
CA ALA A 192 3.42 -17.18 -7.85
C ALA A 192 3.20 -16.23 -9.03
N GLU A 193 4.24 -15.50 -9.43
CA GLU A 193 4.21 -14.60 -10.62
C GLU A 193 4.04 -15.37 -11.91
N THR A 194 4.69 -16.53 -12.04
CA THR A 194 4.50 -17.42 -13.19
C THR A 194 3.06 -17.92 -13.28
N ALA A 195 2.46 -18.34 -12.16
CA ALA A 195 1.06 -18.76 -12.12
C ALA A 195 0.10 -17.62 -12.44
N GLU A 196 0.44 -16.41 -12.05
CA GLU A 196 -0.35 -15.22 -12.31
C GLU A 196 -0.23 -14.78 -13.78
N LEU A 197 0.99 -14.77 -14.34
CA LEU A 197 1.22 -14.53 -15.76
C LEU A 197 0.47 -15.56 -16.63
N ARG A 198 0.52 -16.82 -16.26
CA ARG A 198 -0.24 -17.87 -16.91
C ARG A 198 -1.74 -17.60 -16.85
N ARG A 199 -2.27 -17.15 -15.72
CA ARG A 199 -3.68 -16.78 -15.53
C ARG A 199 -4.07 -15.59 -16.40
N TRP A 200 -3.19 -14.62 -16.59
CA TRP A 200 -3.43 -13.48 -17.48
C TRP A 200 -3.48 -13.90 -18.96
N LEU A 201 -2.59 -14.81 -19.35
CA LEU A 201 -2.51 -15.29 -20.74
C LEU A 201 -3.62 -16.28 -21.10
N THR A 202 -3.91 -17.23 -20.21
CA THR A 202 -4.86 -18.31 -20.49
C THR A 202 -6.25 -18.08 -19.91
N GLY A 203 -6.41 -17.11 -19.03
CA GLY A 203 -7.62 -16.93 -18.24
C GLY A 203 -7.68 -17.85 -17.02
N ALA A 204 -8.76 -17.72 -16.23
CA ALA A 204 -9.00 -18.63 -15.12
C ALA A 204 -9.16 -20.06 -15.66
N GLU A 205 -8.41 -21.00 -15.11
CA GLU A 205 -8.52 -22.41 -15.50
C GLU A 205 -9.97 -22.86 -15.33
N GLY A 206 -10.63 -23.11 -16.45
CA GLY A 206 -11.95 -23.70 -16.48
C GLY A 206 -13.07 -22.93 -17.17
N ARG A 207 -13.00 -21.62 -17.46
CA ARG A 207 -14.01 -20.92 -18.29
C ARG A 207 -13.53 -19.58 -18.84
N ARG A 208 -13.39 -19.51 -20.16
CA ARG A 208 -13.47 -18.38 -21.10
C ARG A 208 -13.61 -16.98 -20.52
N SER A 209 -12.54 -16.38 -20.01
CA SER A 209 -12.40 -14.93 -19.92
C SER A 209 -10.99 -14.60 -19.43
N GLY A 210 -10.04 -14.55 -20.34
CA GLY A 210 -8.74 -13.95 -20.05
C GLY A 210 -8.83 -12.44 -20.21
N ARG A 211 -8.22 -11.68 -19.32
CA ARG A 211 -8.02 -10.22 -19.48
C ARG A 211 -7.26 -9.83 -20.76
N ALA A 212 -6.71 -10.79 -21.48
CA ALA A 212 -6.02 -10.61 -22.77
C ALA A 212 -6.95 -10.56 -23.99
N ARG A 213 -8.26 -10.49 -23.81
CA ARG A 213 -9.24 -10.35 -24.90
C ARG A 213 -10.02 -9.04 -24.76
N GLY A 214 -9.31 -7.95 -24.62
CA GLY A 214 -9.84 -6.62 -24.77
C GLY A 214 -9.03 -5.84 -25.78
#